data_3c452557faa33d55e04c950a534af3f8
#
_entry.id   3c452557faa33d55e04c950a534af3f8
#
_cell.length_a   1.000
_cell.length_b   1.000
_cell.length_c   1.000
_cell.angle_alpha   90.00
_cell.angle_beta   90.00
_cell.angle_gamma   90.00
#
_symmetry.space_group_name_H-M   'P 1'
#
loop_
_entity.id
_entity.type
_entity.pdbx_description
1 polymer ?
#
loop_
_entity_poly.entity_id
_entity_poly.type
_entity_poly.pdbx_seq_one_letter_code
_entity_poly.pdbx_strand_id
1 'polypeptide(L)'
;MATEHQFRENPCFVISVAARMVGVHAQTLRYYEKVSLISPSRTEGRQRLFSMADIERLHRIKTLTEDMGVNLAGAEVALKLMNRIEQLESDVQTLTNEVTRLRDRNGPSNRRRGPNQVV
;
A
#
# COMPACT_ATOMS: atom_id res chain seq x y z
N MET A 1 -18.05 7.12 -10.29
CA MET A 1 -17.74 8.38 -9.60
C MET A 1 -17.80 8.21 -8.11
N ALA A 2 -16.85 8.79 -7.39
CA ALA A 2 -16.84 8.68 -5.93
C ALA A 2 -17.98 9.49 -5.32
N THR A 3 -18.64 8.91 -4.32
CA THR A 3 -19.70 9.57 -3.60
C THR A 3 -19.10 10.42 -2.47
N GLU A 4 -19.91 11.28 -1.90
CA GLU A 4 -19.48 12.06 -0.73
C GLU A 4 -19.06 11.15 0.41
N HIS A 5 -19.75 10.02 0.56
CA HIS A 5 -19.43 9.02 1.57
C HIS A 5 -18.03 8.46 1.36
N GLN A 6 -17.67 8.13 0.11
CA GLN A 6 -16.33 7.62 -0.22
C GLN A 6 -15.25 8.64 0.10
N PHE A 7 -15.49 9.91 -0.19
CA PHE A 7 -14.50 10.94 0.12
C PHE A 7 -14.28 11.09 1.61
N ARG A 8 -15.32 10.93 2.43
CA ARG A 8 -15.15 11.01 3.87
C ARG A 8 -14.40 9.83 4.44
N GLU A 9 -14.65 8.62 3.92
CA GLU A 9 -13.96 7.42 4.41
C GLU A 9 -12.56 7.29 3.83
N ASN A 10 -12.38 7.75 2.60
CA ASN A 10 -11.12 7.61 1.87
C ASN A 10 -10.69 8.99 1.39
N PRO A 11 -10.05 9.77 2.26
CA PRO A 11 -9.62 11.13 1.89
C PRO A 11 -8.80 11.14 0.62
N CYS A 12 -9.06 12.13 -0.22
CA CYS A 12 -8.34 12.32 -1.47
C CYS A 12 -7.85 13.77 -1.54
N PHE A 13 -6.72 13.97 -2.18
CA PHE A 13 -6.05 15.26 -2.22
C PHE A 13 -5.73 15.63 -3.66
N VAL A 14 -5.95 16.91 -3.99
CA VAL A 14 -5.52 17.41 -5.29
C VAL A 14 -4.00 17.53 -5.32
N ILE A 15 -3.43 17.62 -6.52
CA ILE A 15 -1.97 17.55 -6.69
C ILE A 15 -1.21 18.60 -5.87
N SER A 16 -1.74 19.84 -5.77
CA SER A 16 -1.05 20.89 -5.02
C SER A 16 -0.96 20.56 -3.53
N VAL A 17 -2.00 19.94 -2.99
CA VAL A 17 -2.02 19.52 -1.59
C VAL A 17 -1.13 18.31 -1.39
N ALA A 18 -1.23 17.32 -2.27
CA ALA A 18 -0.38 16.13 -2.21
C ALA A 18 1.10 16.51 -2.26
N ALA A 19 1.46 17.40 -3.16
CA ALA A 19 2.84 17.87 -3.30
C ALA A 19 3.34 18.50 -2.00
N ARG A 20 2.48 19.32 -1.37
CA ARG A 20 2.81 19.97 -0.11
C ARG A 20 2.97 18.95 1.02
N MET A 21 2.09 17.95 1.06
CA MET A 21 2.14 16.92 2.10
C MET A 21 3.43 16.11 2.03
N VAL A 22 3.89 15.83 0.83
CA VAL A 22 5.11 15.03 0.61
C VAL A 22 6.36 15.89 0.64
N GLY A 23 6.23 17.18 0.38
CA GLY A 23 7.37 18.10 0.36
C GLY A 23 8.13 18.09 -0.96
N VAL A 24 7.40 17.98 -2.06
CA VAL A 24 7.98 18.04 -3.40
C VAL A 24 7.16 19.00 -4.25
N HIS A 25 7.68 19.35 -5.44
CA HIS A 25 6.95 20.19 -6.37
C HIS A 25 5.87 19.37 -7.09
N ALA A 26 4.76 20.03 -7.43
CA ALA A 26 3.71 19.38 -8.19
C ALA A 26 4.24 18.82 -9.52
N GLN A 27 5.20 19.53 -10.12
CA GLN A 27 5.80 19.06 -11.38
C GLN A 27 6.51 17.73 -11.20
N THR A 28 7.10 17.50 -10.02
CA THR A 28 7.73 16.22 -9.71
C THR A 28 6.67 15.11 -9.71
N LEU A 29 5.49 15.37 -9.15
CA LEU A 29 4.42 14.37 -9.13
C LEU A 29 3.92 14.08 -10.54
N ARG A 30 3.84 15.10 -11.39
CA ARG A 30 3.46 14.89 -12.80
C ARG A 30 4.47 14.01 -13.52
N TYR A 31 5.74 14.21 -13.21
CA TYR A 31 6.80 13.40 -13.80
C TYR A 31 6.71 11.95 -13.32
N TYR A 32 6.46 11.75 -12.03
CA TYR A 32 6.31 10.40 -11.48
C TYR A 32 5.14 9.65 -12.13
N GLU A 33 4.06 10.36 -12.40
CA GLU A 33 2.94 9.75 -13.12
C GLU A 33 3.34 9.41 -14.55
N LYS A 34 4.06 10.31 -15.20
CA LYS A 34 4.50 10.09 -16.58
C LYS A 34 5.35 8.83 -16.72
N VAL A 35 6.22 8.57 -15.75
CA VAL A 35 7.07 7.37 -15.76
C VAL A 35 6.43 6.19 -15.05
N SER A 36 5.16 6.29 -14.74
CA SER A 36 4.36 5.19 -14.17
C SER A 36 4.78 4.74 -12.77
N LEU A 37 5.40 5.62 -12.01
CA LEU A 37 5.69 5.34 -10.60
C LEU A 37 4.44 5.48 -9.73
N ILE A 38 3.51 6.35 -10.11
CA ILE A 38 2.26 6.55 -9.43
C ILE A 38 1.13 6.59 -10.45
N SER A 39 -0.08 6.34 -9.98
CA SER A 39 -1.26 6.33 -10.85
C SER A 39 -2.45 6.89 -10.07
N PRO A 40 -2.51 8.22 -9.87
CA PRO A 40 -3.62 8.82 -9.13
C PRO A 40 -4.94 8.67 -9.89
N SER A 41 -6.04 8.69 -9.15
CA SER A 41 -7.36 8.70 -9.73
C SER A 41 -7.63 10.04 -10.39
N ARG A 42 -8.70 10.10 -11.19
CA ARG A 42 -9.11 11.35 -11.83
C ARG A 42 -10.59 11.59 -11.56
N THR A 43 -10.94 12.85 -11.38
CA THR A 43 -12.34 13.25 -11.30
C THR A 43 -12.95 13.27 -12.70
N GLU A 44 -14.25 13.54 -12.79
CA GLU A 44 -14.91 13.74 -14.07
C GLU A 44 -14.29 14.89 -14.85
N GLY A 45 -13.83 15.92 -14.14
CA GLY A 45 -13.14 17.05 -14.74
C GLY A 45 -11.67 16.75 -15.05
N ARG A 46 -11.25 15.49 -14.89
CA ARG A 46 -9.91 14.99 -15.18
C ARG A 46 -8.84 15.56 -14.24
N GLN A 47 -9.24 16.03 -13.09
CA GLN A 47 -8.32 16.49 -12.06
C GLN A 47 -7.77 15.29 -11.30
N ARG A 48 -6.46 15.30 -11.02
CA ARG A 48 -5.81 14.22 -10.26
C ARG A 48 -6.27 14.23 -8.81
N LEU A 49 -6.55 13.03 -8.29
CA LEU A 49 -6.85 12.85 -6.88
C LEU A 49 -5.93 11.79 -6.30
N PHE A 50 -5.23 12.17 -5.24
CA PHE A 50 -4.26 11.30 -4.57
C PHE A 50 -4.89 10.78 -3.28
N SER A 51 -4.92 9.46 -3.13
CA SER A 51 -5.41 8.82 -1.91
C SER A 51 -4.33 8.84 -0.84
N MET A 52 -4.67 8.44 0.39
CA MET A 52 -3.67 8.27 1.44
C MET A 52 -2.65 7.21 1.04
N ALA A 53 -3.07 6.16 0.36
CA ALA A 53 -2.13 5.15 -0.13
C ALA A 53 -1.16 5.74 -1.13
N ASP A 54 -1.64 6.64 -1.99
CA ASP A 54 -0.78 7.36 -2.92
C ASP A 54 0.23 8.23 -2.18
N ILE A 55 -0.21 8.92 -1.13
CA ILE A 55 0.68 9.75 -0.33
C ILE A 55 1.78 8.91 0.32
N GLU A 56 1.42 7.76 0.88
CA GLU A 56 2.41 6.85 1.47
C GLU A 56 3.42 6.37 0.43
N ARG A 57 2.93 6.03 -0.77
CA ARG A 57 3.80 5.62 -1.86
C ARG A 57 4.75 6.74 -2.25
N LEU A 58 4.26 7.97 -2.31
CA LEU A 58 5.09 9.13 -2.62
C LEU A 58 6.17 9.35 -1.56
N HIS A 59 5.83 9.17 -0.28
CA HIS A 59 6.82 9.25 0.79
C HIS A 59 7.92 8.19 0.61
N ARG A 60 7.54 6.98 0.23
CA ARG A 60 8.51 5.91 -0.02
C ARG A 60 9.42 6.25 -1.20
N ILE A 61 8.86 6.79 -2.28
CA ILE A 61 9.64 7.22 -3.43
C ILE A 61 10.65 8.28 -3.01
N LYS A 62 10.20 9.27 -2.24
CA LYS A 62 11.06 10.35 -1.78
C LYS A 62 12.19 9.81 -0.91
N THR A 63 11.88 8.93 0.02
CA THR A 63 12.90 8.34 0.89
C THR A 63 13.93 7.57 0.06
N LEU A 64 13.48 6.76 -0.88
CA LEU A 64 14.41 5.99 -1.71
C LEU A 64 15.29 6.88 -2.57
N THR A 65 14.70 7.90 -3.19
CA THR A 65 15.45 8.72 -4.15
C THR A 65 16.29 9.80 -3.47
N GLU A 66 15.73 10.51 -2.51
CA GLU A 66 16.42 11.63 -1.87
C GLU A 66 17.29 11.22 -0.70
N ASP A 67 16.75 10.40 0.19
CA ASP A 67 17.46 10.03 1.42
C ASP A 67 18.45 8.90 1.18
N MET A 68 18.11 7.94 0.33
CA MET A 68 18.93 6.77 0.09
C MET A 68 19.69 6.80 -1.24
N GLY A 69 19.44 7.81 -2.05
CA GLY A 69 20.16 7.98 -3.30
C GLY A 69 19.83 6.96 -4.39
N VAL A 70 18.70 6.30 -4.29
CA VAL A 70 18.26 5.33 -5.29
C VAL A 70 17.71 6.08 -6.50
N ASN A 71 18.11 5.68 -7.72
CA ASN A 71 17.56 6.32 -8.90
C ASN A 71 16.11 5.85 -9.15
N LEU A 72 15.42 6.52 -10.07
CA LEU A 72 13.99 6.23 -10.28
C LEU A 72 13.73 4.79 -10.72
N ALA A 73 14.61 4.23 -11.55
CA ALA A 73 14.45 2.83 -11.98
C ALA A 73 14.56 1.89 -10.79
N GLY A 74 15.51 2.14 -9.90
CA GLY A 74 15.67 1.36 -8.68
C GLY A 74 14.49 1.54 -7.73
N ALA A 75 13.97 2.76 -7.63
CA ALA A 75 12.79 3.03 -6.81
C ALA A 75 11.58 2.25 -7.33
N GLU A 76 11.42 2.17 -8.65
CA GLU A 76 10.34 1.38 -9.24
C GLU A 76 10.44 -0.09 -8.85
N VAL A 77 11.63 -0.66 -8.97
CA VAL A 77 11.85 -2.05 -8.57
C VAL A 77 11.57 -2.24 -7.09
N ALA A 78 12.09 -1.35 -6.24
CA ALA A 78 11.87 -1.42 -4.80
C ALA A 78 10.38 -1.40 -4.46
N LEU A 79 9.62 -0.51 -5.10
CA LEU A 79 8.18 -0.41 -4.86
C LEU A 79 7.43 -1.66 -5.29
N LYS A 80 7.82 -2.26 -6.40
CA LYS A 80 7.23 -3.52 -6.84
C LYS A 80 7.49 -4.63 -5.83
N LEU A 81 8.73 -4.69 -5.32
CA LEU A 81 9.08 -5.68 -4.31
C LEU A 81 8.33 -5.44 -3.00
N MET A 82 8.17 -4.18 -2.60
CA MET A 82 7.43 -3.85 -1.39
C MET A 82 5.96 -4.24 -1.53
N ASN A 83 5.36 -4.03 -2.70
CA ASN A 83 4.00 -4.47 -2.96
C ASN A 83 3.90 -5.99 -2.90
N ARG A 84 4.90 -6.68 -3.43
CA ARG A 84 4.93 -8.14 -3.39
C ARG A 84 5.05 -8.65 -1.95
N ILE A 85 5.88 -8.00 -1.15
CA ILE A 85 6.03 -8.33 0.26
C ILE A 85 4.69 -8.16 0.98
N GLU A 86 4.01 -7.02 0.77
CA GLU A 86 2.72 -6.78 1.39
C GLU A 86 1.70 -7.85 1.00
N GLN A 87 1.70 -8.24 -0.28
CA GLN A 87 0.79 -9.29 -0.75
C GLN A 87 1.10 -10.63 -0.09
N LEU A 88 2.38 -10.98 0.00
CA LEU A 88 2.79 -12.23 0.64
C LEU A 88 2.46 -12.22 2.13
N GLU A 89 2.66 -11.09 2.80
CA GLU A 89 2.29 -10.98 4.21
C GLU A 89 0.79 -11.15 4.42
N SER A 90 -0.01 -10.58 3.52
CA SER A 90 -1.46 -10.74 3.55
C SER A 90 -1.86 -12.19 3.32
N ASP A 91 -1.22 -12.85 2.35
CA ASP A 91 -1.49 -14.26 2.07
C ASP A 91 -1.14 -15.14 3.26
N VAL A 92 -0.01 -14.88 3.90
CA VAL A 92 0.42 -15.61 5.10
C VAL A 92 -0.63 -15.42 6.21
N GLN A 93 -1.10 -14.19 6.41
CA GLN A 93 -2.11 -13.93 7.43
C GLN A 93 -3.40 -14.68 7.13
N THR A 94 -3.85 -14.66 5.90
CA THR A 94 -5.05 -15.37 5.47
C THR A 94 -4.91 -16.87 5.71
N LEU A 95 -3.77 -17.43 5.30
CA LEU A 95 -3.53 -18.87 5.46
C LEU A 95 -3.41 -19.25 6.95
N THR A 96 -2.77 -18.40 7.75
CA THR A 96 -2.65 -18.61 9.18
C THR A 96 -4.04 -18.64 9.83
N ASN A 97 -4.90 -17.68 9.46
CA ASN A 97 -6.27 -17.64 9.95
C ASN A 97 -7.04 -18.88 9.55
N GLU A 98 -6.85 -19.35 8.33
CA GLU A 98 -7.52 -20.54 7.84
C GLU A 98 -7.06 -21.78 8.59
N VAL A 99 -5.77 -21.91 8.84
CA VAL A 99 -5.23 -23.01 9.63
C VAL A 99 -5.81 -23.00 11.04
N THR A 100 -5.86 -21.83 11.67
CA THR A 100 -6.42 -21.68 13.00
C THR A 100 -7.90 -22.09 13.01
N ARG A 101 -8.66 -21.63 12.00
CA ARG A 101 -10.07 -21.98 11.89
C ARG A 101 -10.27 -23.49 11.76
N LEU A 102 -9.47 -24.14 10.95
CA LEU A 102 -9.55 -25.59 10.74
C LEU A 102 -9.17 -26.36 12.00
N ARG A 103 -8.17 -25.90 12.74
CA ARG A 103 -7.79 -26.51 14.01
C ARG A 103 -8.93 -26.42 15.02
N ASP A 104 -9.58 -25.26 15.11
CA ASP A 104 -10.70 -25.08 16.03
C ASP A 104 -11.87 -25.97 15.65
N ARG A 105 -12.10 -26.17 14.35
CA ARG A 105 -13.14 -27.08 13.88
C ARG A 105 -12.88 -28.52 14.26
N ASN A 106 -11.61 -28.92 14.36
CA ASN A 106 -11.24 -30.28 14.68
C ASN A 106 -11.43 -30.62 16.18
N GLY A 107 -11.72 -29.59 16.95
CA GLY A 107 -12.21 -29.83 18.30
C GLY A 107 -11.19 -29.75 19.41
N PRO A 108 -11.66 -29.76 20.65
CA PRO A 108 -10.83 -29.57 21.85
C PRO A 108 -9.75 -30.64 22.04
N SER A 109 -10.05 -31.90 21.69
CA SER A 109 -9.10 -32.98 21.89
C SER A 109 -7.80 -32.73 21.12
N ASN A 110 -7.92 -32.20 19.92
CA ASN A 110 -6.77 -31.88 19.10
C ASN A 110 -5.92 -30.81 19.78
N ARG A 111 -6.55 -29.78 20.28
CA ARG A 111 -5.83 -28.68 20.94
C ARG A 111 -5.16 -29.13 22.24
N ARG A 112 -5.83 -29.98 23.01
CA ARG A 112 -5.28 -30.47 24.27
C ARG A 112 -4.01 -31.28 24.05
N ARG A 113 -3.96 -32.03 22.97
CA ARG A 113 -2.80 -32.85 22.67
C ARG A 113 -1.65 -32.06 22.04
N GLY A 114 -1.98 -30.93 21.43
CA GLY A 114 -1.03 -30.16 20.68
C GLY A 114 0.29 -29.88 21.39
N PRO A 115 0.26 -29.24 22.56
CA PRO A 115 1.50 -28.89 23.26
C PRO A 115 2.32 -30.11 23.65
N ASN A 116 1.67 -31.19 24.02
CA ASN A 116 2.37 -32.39 24.44
C ASN A 116 2.91 -33.19 23.28
N GLN A 117 2.26 -33.11 22.15
CA GLN A 117 2.63 -33.86 20.97
C GLN A 117 3.84 -33.28 20.26
N VAL A 118 4.09 -32.02 20.44
CA VAL A 118 5.19 -31.32 19.78
C VAL A 118 6.54 -31.80 20.28
N VAL A 119 6.61 -32.17 21.50
CA VAL A 119 7.88 -32.59 22.11
C VAL A 119 8.44 -33.86 21.52
#